data_451bd7a41c622d6e8012cf23f2435f05
#
_entry.id   451bd7a41c622d6e8012cf23f2435f05
#
_cell.length_a   1.000
_cell.length_b   1.000
_cell.length_c   1.000
_cell.angle_alpha   90.00
_cell.angle_beta   90.00
_cell.angle_gamma   90.00
#
_symmetry.space_group_name_H-M   'P 1'
#
loop_
_entity.id
_entity.type
_entity.pdbx_description
1 polymer ?
#
loop_
_entity_poly.entity_id
_entity_poly.type
_entity_poly.pdbx_seq_one_letter_code
_entity_poly.pdbx_strand_id
1 'polypeptide(L)'
;MKKPLSFTEFSDLIANKPQSYNFGPNSENPYLAFNLNGSDDSLSDWISNSPCPIIGIGEGKLKTKCDLVIKNTKELPLISKNITEHPFTSMVLIQLLRATEKLSMPNSLIVESFAFSTVQKGIEFKKWLPKKNKVKLPQSKSPDLHIISESNNLSIILNRAD
;
A
#
# COMPACT_ATOMS: atom_id res chain seq x y z
N MET A 1 -1.64 -18.61 -7.12
CA MET A 1 -0.49 -17.81 -6.63
C MET A 1 0.68 -18.03 -7.58
N LYS A 2 1.26 -16.95 -8.10
CA LYS A 2 2.47 -17.05 -8.94
C LYS A 2 3.67 -17.38 -8.04
N LYS A 3 4.57 -18.24 -8.51
CA LYS A 3 5.83 -18.54 -7.85
C LYS A 3 6.71 -17.27 -7.86
N PRO A 4 7.40 -16.92 -6.76
CA PRO A 4 8.37 -15.86 -6.78
C PRO A 4 9.49 -16.14 -7.78
N LEU A 5 9.94 -15.11 -8.47
CA LEU A 5 11.04 -15.20 -9.42
C LEU A 5 12.37 -15.38 -8.68
N SER A 6 13.30 -16.10 -9.26
CA SER A 6 14.70 -15.97 -8.89
C SER A 6 15.21 -14.57 -9.25
N PHE A 7 16.34 -14.16 -8.70
CA PHE A 7 16.95 -12.88 -9.08
C PHE A 7 17.27 -12.82 -10.58
N THR A 8 17.79 -13.90 -11.16
CA THR A 8 18.11 -13.98 -12.58
C THR A 8 16.84 -13.85 -13.45
N GLU A 9 15.77 -14.60 -13.14
CA GLU A 9 14.50 -14.51 -13.87
C GLU A 9 13.92 -13.09 -13.81
N PHE A 10 14.05 -12.41 -12.67
CA PHE A 10 13.61 -11.02 -12.53
C PHE A 10 14.47 -10.08 -13.37
N SER A 11 15.80 -10.23 -13.33
CA SER A 11 16.73 -9.43 -14.16
C SER A 11 16.45 -9.63 -15.64
N ASP A 12 16.30 -10.85 -16.10
CA ASP A 12 15.98 -11.17 -17.50
C ASP A 12 14.64 -10.58 -17.92
N LEU A 13 13.62 -10.63 -17.04
CA LEU A 13 12.32 -10.00 -17.29
C LEU A 13 12.50 -8.51 -17.58
N ILE A 14 13.28 -7.79 -16.78
CA ILE A 14 13.49 -6.36 -16.93
C ILE A 14 14.37 -6.03 -18.13
N ALA A 15 15.41 -6.82 -18.40
CA ALA A 15 16.29 -6.67 -19.58
C ALA A 15 15.52 -6.74 -20.91
N ASN A 16 14.44 -7.51 -20.94
CA ASN A 16 13.53 -7.61 -22.10
C ASN A 16 12.61 -6.38 -22.27
N LYS A 17 12.78 -5.33 -21.48
CA LYS A 17 12.02 -4.06 -21.54
C LYS A 17 10.50 -4.30 -21.60
N PRO A 18 9.92 -4.96 -20.60
CA PRO A 18 8.51 -5.29 -20.63
C PRO A 18 7.65 -4.02 -20.63
N GLN A 19 6.55 -4.06 -21.35
CA GLN A 19 5.63 -2.92 -21.41
C GLN A 19 4.93 -2.74 -20.05
N SER A 20 4.77 -1.47 -19.63
CA SER A 20 4.16 -1.14 -18.33
C SER A 20 2.74 -1.67 -18.18
N TYR A 21 1.97 -1.79 -19.26
CA TYR A 21 0.60 -2.34 -19.21
C TYR A 21 0.54 -3.85 -18.91
N ASN A 22 1.68 -4.55 -18.96
CA ASN A 22 1.76 -5.96 -18.55
C ASN A 22 1.70 -6.13 -17.02
N PHE A 23 1.75 -5.03 -16.28
CA PHE A 23 1.76 -5.00 -14.81
C PHE A 23 0.64 -4.10 -14.29
N GLY A 24 0.20 -4.36 -13.05
CA GLY A 24 -0.80 -3.53 -12.39
C GLY A 24 -2.19 -4.17 -12.31
N PRO A 25 -3.20 -3.40 -11.89
CA PRO A 25 -4.47 -3.94 -11.42
C PRO A 25 -5.31 -4.66 -12.48
N ASN A 26 -5.13 -4.31 -13.75
CA ASN A 26 -5.89 -4.88 -14.88
C ASN A 26 -5.08 -5.91 -15.68
N SER A 27 -3.91 -6.29 -15.18
CA SER A 27 -3.03 -7.25 -15.85
C SER A 27 -2.98 -8.59 -15.11
N GLU A 28 -2.34 -9.57 -15.74
CA GLU A 28 -2.04 -10.84 -15.08
C GLU A 28 -0.98 -10.72 -13.98
N ASN A 29 -0.29 -9.58 -13.89
CA ASN A 29 0.77 -9.32 -12.93
C ASN A 29 0.40 -8.13 -12.01
N PRO A 30 -0.56 -8.31 -11.08
CA PRO A 30 -0.94 -7.25 -10.13
C PRO A 30 0.18 -6.94 -9.12
N TYR A 31 1.19 -7.77 -9.01
CA TYR A 31 2.42 -7.60 -8.24
C TYR A 31 3.54 -8.44 -8.83
N LEU A 32 4.79 -8.14 -8.45
CA LEU A 32 5.94 -9.00 -8.67
C LEU A 32 6.59 -9.35 -7.34
N ALA A 33 7.05 -10.59 -7.22
CA ALA A 33 7.81 -11.07 -6.06
C ALA A 33 9.08 -11.77 -6.54
N PHE A 34 10.24 -11.45 -5.96
CA PHE A 34 11.52 -12.04 -6.34
C PHE A 34 12.49 -12.18 -5.18
N ASN A 35 13.45 -13.10 -5.30
CA ASN A 35 14.50 -13.32 -4.33
C ASN A 35 15.59 -12.25 -4.45
N LEU A 36 15.99 -11.64 -3.32
CA LEU A 36 16.95 -10.53 -3.25
C LEU A 36 18.42 -10.96 -3.28
N ASN A 37 18.74 -12.22 -3.52
CA ASN A 37 20.08 -12.78 -3.43
C ASN A 37 21.06 -12.38 -4.55
N GLY A 38 20.71 -11.40 -5.37
CA GLY A 38 21.54 -10.84 -6.41
C GLY A 38 22.08 -9.44 -6.09
N SER A 39 22.92 -8.90 -6.98
CA SER A 39 23.65 -7.65 -6.76
C SER A 39 23.60 -6.66 -7.93
N ASP A 40 22.64 -6.75 -8.80
CA ASP A 40 22.52 -5.84 -9.94
C ASP A 40 21.74 -4.58 -9.55
N ASP A 41 22.46 -3.48 -9.38
CA ASP A 41 21.90 -2.18 -9.00
C ASP A 41 21.16 -1.49 -10.18
N SER A 42 21.35 -1.94 -11.43
CA SER A 42 20.70 -1.38 -12.62
C SER A 42 19.17 -1.56 -12.61
N LEU A 43 18.67 -2.52 -11.81
CA LEU A 43 17.24 -2.79 -11.65
C LEU A 43 16.52 -1.75 -10.75
N SER A 44 17.28 -0.94 -10.02
CA SER A 44 16.77 0.01 -9.01
C SER A 44 15.73 0.98 -9.58
N ASP A 45 16.02 1.57 -10.75
CA ASP A 45 15.13 2.56 -11.38
C ASP A 45 13.83 1.92 -11.85
N TRP A 46 13.92 0.72 -12.43
CA TRP A 46 12.72 0.02 -12.86
C TRP A 46 11.81 -0.34 -11.67
N ILE A 47 12.38 -0.86 -10.57
CA ILE A 47 11.66 -1.20 -9.34
C ILE A 47 10.91 0.04 -8.82
N SER A 48 11.62 1.17 -8.70
CA SER A 48 11.06 2.42 -8.16
C SER A 48 9.95 3.02 -9.01
N ASN A 49 9.94 2.74 -10.32
CA ASN A 49 8.96 3.25 -11.29
C ASN A 49 7.93 2.19 -11.73
N SER A 50 7.97 1.00 -11.16
CA SER A 50 7.05 -0.08 -11.51
C SER A 50 5.59 0.32 -11.24
N PRO A 51 4.65 0.00 -12.14
CA PRO A 51 3.23 0.29 -11.94
C PRO A 51 2.53 -0.65 -10.96
N CYS A 52 3.22 -1.67 -10.43
CA CYS A 52 2.67 -2.63 -9.48
C CYS A 52 3.54 -2.76 -8.22
N PRO A 53 3.00 -3.30 -7.11
CA PRO A 53 3.78 -3.64 -5.93
C PRO A 53 4.94 -4.60 -6.23
N ILE A 54 6.12 -4.27 -5.70
CA ILE A 54 7.34 -5.09 -5.80
C ILE A 54 7.69 -5.66 -4.43
N ILE A 55 7.72 -6.99 -4.33
CA ILE A 55 7.98 -7.71 -3.09
C ILE A 55 9.35 -8.38 -3.18
N GLY A 56 10.27 -7.94 -2.34
CA GLY A 56 11.57 -8.57 -2.15
C GLY A 56 11.52 -9.70 -1.13
N ILE A 57 12.22 -10.80 -1.37
CA ILE A 57 12.28 -11.95 -0.47
C ILE A 57 13.72 -12.19 -0.04
N GLY A 58 13.95 -12.20 1.27
CA GLY A 58 15.27 -12.40 1.86
C GLY A 58 16.08 -11.11 1.99
N GLU A 59 17.39 -11.22 1.84
CA GLU A 59 18.32 -10.10 1.98
C GLU A 59 19.07 -9.83 0.67
N GLY A 60 19.34 -8.54 0.40
CA GLY A 60 20.09 -8.12 -0.78
C GLY A 60 20.13 -6.60 -0.94
N LYS A 61 20.91 -6.09 -1.88
CA LYS A 61 21.12 -4.65 -2.10
C LYS A 61 19.85 -3.92 -2.49
N LEU A 62 18.97 -4.54 -3.26
CA LEU A 62 17.71 -3.95 -3.72
C LEU A 62 16.60 -3.90 -2.64
N LYS A 63 16.89 -4.34 -1.41
CA LYS A 63 15.94 -4.33 -0.29
C LYS A 63 15.26 -2.98 -0.08
N THR A 64 16.04 -1.89 -0.13
CA THR A 64 15.54 -0.52 0.09
C THR A 64 14.75 0.06 -1.09
N LYS A 65 14.71 -0.66 -2.20
CA LYS A 65 13.97 -0.26 -3.42
C LYS A 65 12.63 -0.97 -3.55
N CYS A 66 12.48 -2.11 -2.87
CA CYS A 66 11.22 -2.85 -2.87
C CYS A 66 10.18 -2.16 -1.99
N ASP A 67 8.91 -2.27 -2.37
CA ASP A 67 7.79 -1.72 -1.60
C ASP A 67 7.54 -2.52 -0.32
N LEU A 68 7.82 -3.80 -0.36
CA LEU A 68 7.71 -4.71 0.78
C LEU A 68 8.86 -5.72 0.74
N VAL A 69 9.42 -6.01 1.90
CA VAL A 69 10.43 -7.06 2.06
C VAL A 69 9.98 -8.06 3.10
N ILE A 70 9.99 -9.34 2.73
CA ILE A 70 9.67 -10.46 3.61
C ILE A 70 10.89 -11.36 3.79
N LYS A 71 11.05 -11.94 4.98
CA LYS A 71 12.21 -12.81 5.28
C LYS A 71 12.22 -14.10 4.47
N ASN A 72 11.04 -14.64 4.20
CA ASN A 72 10.87 -15.89 3.47
C ASN A 72 9.49 -15.96 2.81
N THR A 73 9.24 -16.99 2.04
CA THR A 73 8.00 -17.14 1.26
C THR A 73 6.74 -17.48 2.07
N LYS A 74 6.83 -17.69 3.40
CA LYS A 74 5.67 -18.08 4.23
C LYS A 74 4.58 -17.02 4.29
N GLU A 75 4.96 -15.75 4.24
CA GLU A 75 4.02 -14.62 4.29
C GLU A 75 3.42 -14.28 2.92
N LEU A 76 4.09 -14.71 1.84
CA LEU A 76 3.70 -14.37 0.48
C LEU A 76 2.26 -14.78 0.12
N PRO A 77 1.72 -15.93 0.54
CA PRO A 77 0.35 -16.31 0.22
C PRO A 77 -0.70 -15.31 0.73
N LEU A 78 -0.54 -14.81 1.95
CA LEU A 78 -1.46 -13.81 2.52
C LEU A 78 -1.36 -12.48 1.78
N ILE A 79 -0.14 -12.01 1.53
CA ILE A 79 0.12 -10.74 0.83
C ILE A 79 -0.42 -10.81 -0.60
N SER A 80 -0.08 -11.86 -1.33
CA SER A 80 -0.52 -12.05 -2.72
C SER A 80 -2.04 -12.15 -2.84
N LYS A 81 -2.70 -12.82 -1.89
CA LYS A 81 -4.15 -12.87 -1.82
C LYS A 81 -4.75 -11.47 -1.68
N ASN A 82 -4.26 -10.69 -0.72
CA ASN A 82 -4.76 -9.33 -0.48
C ASN A 82 -4.57 -8.42 -1.71
N ILE A 83 -3.40 -8.48 -2.35
CA ILE A 83 -3.15 -7.70 -3.56
C ILE A 83 -4.06 -8.16 -4.71
N THR A 84 -4.26 -9.47 -4.89
CA THR A 84 -5.10 -10.02 -5.96
C THR A 84 -6.59 -9.71 -5.74
N GLU A 85 -7.05 -9.67 -4.50
CA GLU A 85 -8.43 -9.29 -4.16
C GLU A 85 -8.67 -7.78 -4.28
N HIS A 86 -7.61 -6.96 -4.09
CA HIS A 86 -7.66 -5.49 -4.10
C HIS A 86 -6.52 -4.87 -4.94
N PRO A 87 -6.39 -5.23 -6.23
CA PRO A 87 -5.22 -4.85 -7.02
C PRO A 87 -5.14 -3.35 -7.28
N PHE A 88 -6.26 -2.68 -7.50
CA PHE A 88 -6.31 -1.23 -7.70
C PHE A 88 -5.92 -0.47 -6.42
N THR A 89 -6.50 -0.84 -5.29
CA THR A 89 -6.18 -0.23 -3.98
C THR A 89 -4.71 -0.44 -3.63
N SER A 90 -4.17 -1.62 -3.87
CA SER A 90 -2.76 -1.93 -3.63
C SER A 90 -1.83 -1.07 -4.50
N MET A 91 -2.14 -0.90 -5.78
CA MET A 91 -1.38 -0.02 -6.67
C MET A 91 -1.43 1.43 -6.19
N VAL A 92 -2.61 1.96 -5.85
CA VAL A 92 -2.75 3.35 -5.37
C VAL A 92 -1.95 3.55 -4.08
N LEU A 93 -1.98 2.60 -3.14
CA LEU A 93 -1.21 2.66 -1.90
C LEU A 93 0.31 2.75 -2.17
N ILE A 94 0.84 1.88 -3.03
CA ILE A 94 2.27 1.87 -3.35
C ILE A 94 2.69 3.17 -4.06
N GLN A 95 1.91 3.64 -5.02
CA GLN A 95 2.20 4.90 -5.71
C GLN A 95 2.14 6.10 -4.74
N LEU A 96 1.19 6.10 -3.80
CA LEU A 96 1.12 7.11 -2.74
C LEU A 96 2.39 7.11 -1.88
N LEU A 97 2.80 5.95 -1.36
CA LEU A 97 3.98 5.82 -0.50
C LEU A 97 5.25 6.30 -1.21
N ARG A 98 5.47 5.88 -2.46
CA ARG A 98 6.61 6.32 -3.27
C ARG A 98 6.58 7.82 -3.56
N ALA A 99 5.40 8.38 -3.87
CA ALA A 99 5.27 9.81 -4.16
C ALA A 99 5.52 10.68 -2.92
N THR A 100 5.10 10.22 -1.75
CA THR A 100 5.20 10.99 -0.49
C THR A 100 6.57 10.91 0.16
N GLU A 101 7.43 9.96 -0.21
CA GLU A 101 8.77 9.76 0.38
C GLU A 101 9.63 11.03 0.35
N LYS A 102 9.47 11.86 -0.68
CA LYS A 102 10.27 13.09 -0.88
C LYS A 102 9.48 14.39 -0.67
N LEU A 103 8.23 14.28 -0.22
CA LEU A 103 7.37 15.45 0.00
C LEU A 103 7.45 15.93 1.45
N SER A 104 7.15 17.23 1.65
CA SER A 104 6.90 17.74 2.98
C SER A 104 5.60 17.15 3.55
N MET A 105 5.47 17.09 4.87
CA MET A 105 4.28 16.57 5.53
C MET A 105 2.96 17.20 5.02
N PRO A 106 2.83 18.55 4.89
CA PRO A 106 1.61 19.14 4.35
C PRO A 106 1.27 18.68 2.93
N ASN A 107 2.27 18.58 2.05
CA ASN A 107 2.07 18.12 0.69
C ASN A 107 1.71 16.62 0.63
N SER A 108 2.32 15.81 1.50
CA SER A 108 1.99 14.38 1.62
C SER A 108 0.52 14.18 2.01
N LEU A 109 -0.01 14.94 2.95
CA LEU A 109 -1.41 14.89 3.38
C LEU A 109 -2.38 15.26 2.25
N ILE A 110 -2.01 16.23 1.41
CA ILE A 110 -2.81 16.60 0.22
C ILE A 110 -2.86 15.42 -0.76
N VAL A 111 -1.71 14.82 -1.08
CA VAL A 111 -1.64 13.67 -2.01
C VAL A 111 -2.38 12.47 -1.44
N GLU A 112 -2.26 12.21 -0.14
CA GLU A 112 -3.01 11.15 0.55
C GLU A 112 -4.53 11.36 0.43
N SER A 113 -5.02 12.60 0.60
CA SER A 113 -6.45 12.89 0.48
C SER A 113 -7.00 12.59 -0.91
N PHE A 114 -6.22 12.85 -1.97
CA PHE A 114 -6.59 12.51 -3.34
C PHE A 114 -6.60 11.00 -3.57
N ALA A 115 -5.57 10.30 -3.08
CA ALA A 115 -5.49 8.85 -3.17
C ALA A 115 -6.65 8.18 -2.43
N PHE A 116 -6.96 8.63 -1.22
CA PHE A 116 -8.08 8.16 -0.42
C PHE A 116 -9.42 8.36 -1.12
N SER A 117 -9.67 9.56 -1.65
CA SER A 117 -10.89 9.88 -2.41
C SER A 117 -11.04 9.00 -3.65
N THR A 118 -9.94 8.69 -4.33
CA THR A 118 -9.91 7.81 -5.50
C THR A 118 -10.29 6.38 -5.12
N VAL A 119 -9.70 5.84 -4.06
CA VAL A 119 -9.99 4.48 -3.58
C VAL A 119 -11.43 4.36 -3.09
N GLN A 120 -11.95 5.34 -2.33
CA GLN A 120 -13.32 5.31 -1.82
C GLN A 120 -14.40 5.26 -2.92
N LYS A 121 -14.15 5.83 -4.08
CA LYS A 121 -15.07 5.74 -5.23
C LYS A 121 -14.94 4.44 -6.00
N GLY A 122 -13.88 3.67 -5.74
CA GLY A 122 -13.56 2.43 -6.45
C GLY A 122 -14.53 1.28 -6.18
N ILE A 123 -14.56 0.33 -7.12
CA ILE A 123 -15.39 -0.89 -7.01
C ILE A 123 -14.93 -1.77 -5.83
N GLU A 124 -13.63 -1.82 -5.57
CA GLU A 124 -13.06 -2.60 -4.46
C GLU A 124 -13.58 -2.13 -3.11
N PHE A 125 -13.58 -0.82 -2.87
CA PHE A 125 -14.13 -0.23 -1.64
C PHE A 125 -15.63 -0.51 -1.49
N LYS A 126 -16.40 -0.35 -2.57
CA LYS A 126 -17.84 -0.64 -2.56
C LYS A 126 -18.15 -2.11 -2.25
N LYS A 127 -17.29 -3.06 -2.66
CA LYS A 127 -17.43 -4.48 -2.35
C LYS A 127 -16.97 -4.82 -0.93
N TRP A 128 -16.00 -4.09 -0.41
CA TRP A 128 -15.42 -4.30 0.92
C TRP A 128 -16.31 -3.73 2.04
N LEU A 129 -16.85 -2.53 1.86
CA LEU A 129 -17.61 -1.80 2.88
C LEU A 129 -18.77 -2.59 3.49
N PRO A 130 -19.63 -3.31 2.72
CA PRO A 130 -20.72 -4.11 3.29
C PRO A 130 -20.23 -5.31 4.12
N LYS A 131 -19.01 -5.82 3.84
CA LYS A 131 -18.44 -6.97 4.55
C LYS A 131 -17.82 -6.56 5.89
N LYS A 132 -17.58 -5.27 6.11
CA LYS A 132 -17.03 -4.78 7.36
C LYS A 132 -18.12 -4.81 8.42
N ASN A 133 -17.88 -5.56 9.49
CA ASN A 133 -18.77 -5.58 10.65
C ASN A 133 -18.93 -4.14 11.15
N LYS A 134 -20.17 -3.68 11.23
CA LYS A 134 -20.47 -2.42 11.92
C LYS A 134 -20.08 -2.61 13.37
N VAL A 135 -19.01 -1.97 13.78
CA VAL A 135 -18.64 -1.89 15.20
C VAL A 135 -19.82 -1.20 15.89
N LYS A 136 -20.54 -1.95 16.71
CA LYS A 136 -21.52 -1.33 17.63
C LYS A 136 -20.70 -0.50 18.60
N LEU A 137 -20.72 0.81 18.40
CA LEU A 137 -20.09 1.72 19.35
C LEU A 137 -20.77 1.50 20.71
N PRO A 138 -20.01 1.29 21.80
CA PRO A 138 -20.59 1.22 23.12
C PRO A 138 -21.40 2.49 23.36
N GLN A 139 -22.64 2.33 23.85
CA GLN A 139 -23.44 3.49 24.26
C GLN A 139 -22.78 4.07 25.52
N SER A 140 -22.11 5.20 25.33
CA SER A 140 -21.55 5.95 26.46
C SER A 140 -22.71 6.52 27.29
N LYS A 141 -22.62 6.40 28.62
CA LYS A 141 -23.56 7.05 29.55
C LYS A 141 -23.33 8.55 29.68
N SER A 142 -22.24 9.05 29.16
CA SER A 142 -21.87 10.47 29.13
C SER A 142 -21.83 10.97 27.68
N PRO A 143 -22.04 12.28 27.46
CA PRO A 143 -21.91 12.87 26.13
C PRO A 143 -20.55 12.60 25.52
N ASP A 144 -20.52 12.23 24.23
CA ASP A 144 -19.27 11.98 23.47
C ASP A 144 -18.43 13.26 23.30
N LEU A 145 -19.06 14.41 23.50
CA LEU A 145 -18.46 15.72 23.37
C LEU A 145 -18.87 16.62 24.53
N HIS A 146 -17.90 17.17 25.25
CA HIS A 146 -18.11 18.23 26.25
C HIS A 146 -17.60 19.55 25.70
N ILE A 147 -18.45 20.58 25.69
CA ILE A 147 -18.09 21.94 25.32
C ILE A 147 -18.13 22.80 26.57
N ILE A 148 -17.01 23.38 26.93
CA ILE A 148 -16.87 24.29 28.08
C ILE A 148 -16.49 25.67 27.51
N SER A 149 -17.31 26.66 27.79
CA SER A 149 -17.04 28.05 27.41
C SER A 149 -16.81 28.89 28.67
N GLU A 150 -15.59 29.40 28.83
CA GLU A 150 -15.19 30.25 29.94
C GLU A 150 -14.56 31.55 29.42
N SER A 151 -15.21 32.67 29.67
CA SER A 151 -14.74 33.98 29.17
C SER A 151 -14.46 33.97 27.68
N ASN A 152 -13.17 34.06 27.30
CA ASN A 152 -12.72 34.05 25.89
C ASN A 152 -12.20 32.67 25.42
N ASN A 153 -12.31 31.64 26.24
CA ASN A 153 -11.81 30.29 25.92
C ASN A 153 -12.97 29.32 25.66
N LEU A 154 -12.86 28.60 24.56
CA LEU A 154 -13.73 27.49 24.22
C LEU A 154 -12.91 26.19 24.30
N SER A 155 -13.23 25.32 25.24
CA SER A 155 -12.63 23.99 25.35
C SER A 155 -13.58 22.93 24.81
N ILE A 156 -13.11 22.14 23.87
CA ILE A 156 -13.83 21.00 23.29
C ILE A 156 -13.13 19.72 23.73
N ILE A 157 -13.80 18.94 24.56
CA ILE A 157 -13.26 17.69 25.10
C ILE A 157 -13.98 16.52 24.41
N LEU A 158 -13.22 15.73 23.69
CA LEU A 158 -13.70 14.47 23.12
C LEU A 158 -13.64 13.39 24.21
N ASN A 159 -14.81 12.95 24.67
CA ASN A 159 -14.92 11.96 25.74
C ASN A 159 -15.16 10.56 25.15
N ARG A 160 -14.34 10.22 24.17
CA ARG A 160 -14.34 8.90 23.52
C ARG A 160 -12.91 8.39 23.57
N ALA A 161 -12.64 7.57 24.57
CA ALA A 161 -11.45 6.75 24.62
C ALA A 161 -11.84 5.41 23.96
N ASP A 162 -11.29 5.14 22.77
CA ASP A 162 -11.18 3.85 22.02
C ASP A 162 -11.44 3.95 20.54
#